data_c78a427ca3494c833211a3fba8f64406
#
_entry.id   c78a427ca3494c833211a3fba8f64406
#
_cell.length_a   1.000
_cell.length_b   1.000
_cell.length_c   1.000
_cell.angle_alpha   90.00
_cell.angle_beta   90.00
_cell.angle_gamma   90.00
#
_symmetry.space_group_name_H-M   'P 1'
#
loop_
_entity.id
_entity.type
_entity.pdbx_description
1 polymer ?
#
loop_
_entity_poly.entity_id
_entity_poly.type
_entity_poly.pdbx_seq_one_letter_code
_entity_poly.pdbx_strand_id
1 'polypeptide(L)'
;MEKFKDRKIIKLLKKSPEDGIKMAIDVYGSAVNTICKNILINLNSEDIEEAISDTFFKLWKNVDNFNVDKNKSLKSYIYAIARNTCFDKLKSSNCNTSLFDVDENDLGIDVNMEDEYSKLHNKKIIKTTLDNFKEPDRSIFILRYFYFEKVKVIASKLNLSEKKVENILYRSKTKLKEELIKGGIIYEKD
;
A
#
# COMPACT_ATOMS: atom_id res chain seq x y z
N MET A 1 -9.69 11.53 13.78
CA MET A 1 -10.60 11.67 12.61
C MET A 1 -10.71 10.37 11.81
N GLU A 2 -9.64 9.67 11.54
CA GLU A 2 -9.61 8.40 10.77
C GLU A 2 -10.44 7.28 11.44
N LYS A 3 -10.25 7.02 12.73
CA LYS A 3 -11.04 6.00 13.47
C LYS A 3 -12.56 6.24 13.45
N PHE A 4 -13.01 7.48 13.33
CA PHE A 4 -14.44 7.78 13.23
C PHE A 4 -14.99 7.40 11.84
N LYS A 5 -14.25 7.68 10.79
CA LYS A 5 -14.61 7.26 9.41
C LYS A 5 -14.64 5.74 9.30
N ASP A 6 -13.65 5.05 9.85
CA ASP A 6 -13.59 3.58 9.85
C ASP A 6 -14.82 2.95 10.52
N ARG A 7 -15.20 3.43 11.70
CA ARG A 7 -16.40 2.95 12.41
C ARG A 7 -17.68 3.19 11.61
N LYS A 8 -17.78 4.34 10.93
CA LYS A 8 -18.93 4.66 10.07
C LYS A 8 -19.02 3.70 8.88
N ILE A 9 -17.89 3.45 8.20
CA ILE A 9 -17.83 2.50 7.07
C ILE A 9 -18.28 1.12 7.53
N ILE A 10 -17.73 0.60 8.63
CA ILE A 10 -18.08 -0.73 9.15
C ILE A 10 -19.55 -0.82 9.50
N LYS A 11 -20.11 0.21 10.16
CA LYS A 11 -21.53 0.26 10.50
C LYS A 11 -22.41 0.25 9.25
N LEU A 12 -22.01 0.98 8.19
CA LEU A 12 -22.72 1.00 6.92
C LEU A 12 -22.62 -0.35 6.22
N LEU A 13 -21.43 -0.95 6.12
CA LEU A 13 -21.24 -2.27 5.49
C LEU A 13 -22.17 -3.35 6.10
N LYS A 14 -22.49 -3.24 7.39
CA LYS A 14 -23.40 -4.16 8.09
C LYS A 14 -24.88 -3.85 7.88
N LYS A 15 -25.26 -2.59 7.71
CA LYS A 15 -26.67 -2.16 7.66
C LYS A 15 -27.17 -1.87 6.26
N SER A 16 -26.33 -1.26 5.42
CA SER A 16 -26.59 -0.89 4.04
C SER A 16 -25.31 -1.15 3.25
N PRO A 17 -25.08 -2.39 2.78
CA PRO A 17 -23.83 -2.79 2.11
C PRO A 17 -23.44 -1.86 0.96
N GLU A 18 -24.40 -1.41 0.16
CA GLU A 18 -24.18 -0.51 -0.96
C GLU A 18 -23.57 0.82 -0.52
N ASP A 19 -24.15 1.48 0.47
CA ASP A 19 -23.62 2.74 1.03
C ASP A 19 -22.26 2.53 1.70
N GLY A 20 -22.09 1.39 2.37
CA GLY A 20 -20.85 1.03 3.02
C GLY A 20 -19.70 0.82 2.04
N ILE A 21 -19.95 0.10 0.94
CA ILE A 21 -18.99 -0.12 -0.14
C ILE A 21 -18.66 1.21 -0.83
N LYS A 22 -19.68 2.02 -1.16
CA LYS A 22 -19.49 3.33 -1.77
C LYS A 22 -18.57 4.20 -0.91
N MET A 23 -18.87 4.32 0.39
CA MET A 23 -18.04 5.10 1.30
C MET A 23 -16.61 4.54 1.44
N ALA A 24 -16.44 3.20 1.42
CA ALA A 24 -15.13 2.58 1.47
C ALA A 24 -14.33 2.87 0.19
N ILE A 25 -14.96 2.86 -0.98
CA ILE A 25 -14.35 3.24 -2.26
C ILE A 25 -13.94 4.70 -2.25
N ASP A 26 -14.80 5.61 -1.79
CA ASP A 26 -14.50 7.05 -1.70
C ASP A 26 -13.27 7.34 -0.83
N VAL A 27 -13.09 6.58 0.26
CA VAL A 27 -11.99 6.80 1.21
C VAL A 27 -10.70 6.04 0.82
N TYR A 28 -10.83 4.82 0.31
CA TYR A 28 -9.68 3.91 0.11
C TYR A 28 -9.46 3.50 -1.34
N GLY A 29 -10.34 3.87 -2.26
CA GLY A 29 -10.30 3.41 -3.66
C GLY A 29 -9.03 3.81 -4.39
N SER A 30 -8.55 5.04 -4.21
CA SER A 30 -7.29 5.50 -4.83
C SER A 30 -6.10 4.64 -4.39
N ALA A 31 -5.97 4.39 -3.09
CA ALA A 31 -4.88 3.58 -2.56
C ALA A 31 -4.99 2.10 -2.96
N VAL A 32 -6.20 1.54 -2.98
CA VAL A 32 -6.44 0.16 -3.46
C VAL A 32 -6.07 0.03 -4.94
N ASN A 33 -6.49 1.00 -5.77
CA ASN A 33 -6.12 1.04 -7.19
C ASN A 33 -4.60 1.06 -7.38
N THR A 34 -3.89 1.90 -6.62
CA THR A 34 -2.42 1.96 -6.65
C THR A 34 -1.79 0.62 -6.26
N ILE A 35 -2.27 -0.02 -5.19
CA ILE A 35 -1.78 -1.34 -4.77
C ILE A 35 -1.99 -2.37 -5.88
N CYS A 36 -3.19 -2.42 -6.47
CA CYS A 36 -3.51 -3.39 -7.52
C CYS A 36 -2.66 -3.15 -8.78
N LYS A 37 -2.53 -1.91 -9.23
CA LYS A 37 -1.70 -1.56 -10.39
C LYS A 37 -0.24 -1.93 -10.18
N ASN A 38 0.33 -1.65 -9.00
CA ASN A 38 1.73 -1.95 -8.71
C ASN A 38 2.02 -3.46 -8.64
N ILE A 39 1.07 -4.24 -8.12
CA ILE A 39 1.26 -5.70 -8.00
C ILE A 39 0.94 -6.42 -9.31
N LEU A 40 -0.07 -5.95 -10.05
CA LEU A 40 -0.57 -6.57 -11.28
C LEU A 40 -0.05 -5.86 -12.54
N ILE A 41 1.11 -5.22 -12.46
CA ILE A 41 1.69 -4.37 -13.51
C ILE A 41 1.80 -5.06 -14.88
N ASN A 42 1.99 -6.39 -14.89
CA ASN A 42 2.13 -7.20 -16.10
C ASN A 42 0.80 -7.85 -16.55
N LEU A 43 -0.32 -7.51 -15.91
CA LEU A 43 -1.64 -7.96 -16.30
C LEU A 43 -2.41 -6.84 -17.01
N ASN A 44 -3.52 -7.20 -17.66
CA ASN A 44 -4.37 -6.23 -18.37
C ASN A 44 -5.19 -5.38 -17.39
N SER A 45 -5.82 -4.32 -17.89
CA SER A 45 -6.64 -3.41 -17.08
C SER A 45 -7.85 -4.10 -16.45
N GLU A 46 -8.46 -5.08 -17.15
CA GLU A 46 -9.62 -5.83 -16.68
C GLU A 46 -9.28 -6.64 -15.43
N ASP A 47 -8.12 -7.29 -15.42
CA ASP A 47 -7.62 -8.02 -14.25
C ASP A 47 -7.38 -7.10 -13.04
N ILE A 48 -6.92 -5.90 -13.29
CA ILE A 48 -6.71 -4.90 -12.23
C ILE A 48 -8.06 -4.42 -11.67
N GLU A 49 -9.01 -4.10 -12.53
CA GLU A 49 -10.36 -3.67 -12.12
C GLU A 49 -11.11 -4.77 -11.38
N GLU A 50 -10.98 -6.01 -11.81
CA GLU A 50 -11.52 -7.17 -11.10
C GLU A 50 -10.90 -7.31 -9.71
N ALA A 51 -9.58 -7.19 -9.57
CA ALA A 51 -8.91 -7.25 -8.28
C ALA A 51 -9.34 -6.13 -7.33
N ILE A 52 -9.60 -4.93 -7.85
CA ILE A 52 -10.13 -3.80 -7.07
C ILE A 52 -11.55 -4.13 -6.59
N SER A 53 -12.43 -4.58 -7.49
CA SER A 53 -13.81 -4.96 -7.18
C SER A 53 -13.86 -6.08 -6.14
N ASP A 54 -13.06 -7.12 -6.33
CA ASP A 54 -12.89 -8.24 -5.42
C ASP A 54 -12.41 -7.80 -4.02
N THR A 55 -11.56 -6.80 -3.95
CA THR A 55 -11.07 -6.25 -2.69
C THR A 55 -12.22 -5.70 -1.85
N PHE A 56 -13.09 -4.88 -2.45
CA PHE A 56 -14.22 -4.29 -1.74
C PHE A 56 -15.32 -5.31 -1.46
N PHE A 57 -15.54 -6.27 -2.35
CA PHE A 57 -16.44 -7.39 -2.11
C PHE A 57 -15.97 -8.25 -0.92
N LYS A 58 -14.68 -8.61 -0.88
CA LYS A 58 -14.10 -9.37 0.24
C LYS A 58 -14.12 -8.57 1.55
N LEU A 59 -13.96 -7.25 1.50
CA LEU A 59 -14.12 -6.38 2.67
C LEU A 59 -15.53 -6.51 3.24
N TRP A 60 -16.56 -6.34 2.40
CA TRP A 60 -17.95 -6.47 2.82
C TRP A 60 -18.25 -7.87 3.35
N LYS A 61 -17.88 -8.91 2.62
CA LYS A 61 -18.14 -10.31 3.02
C LYS A 61 -17.53 -10.67 4.36
N ASN A 62 -16.40 -10.07 4.72
CA ASN A 62 -15.67 -10.36 5.97
C ASN A 62 -15.81 -9.28 7.04
N VAL A 63 -16.74 -8.33 6.88
CA VAL A 63 -16.88 -7.20 7.81
C VAL A 63 -17.19 -7.63 9.25
N ASP A 64 -17.90 -8.73 9.44
CA ASP A 64 -18.26 -9.24 10.77
C ASP A 64 -17.05 -9.77 11.54
N ASN A 65 -16.02 -10.22 10.84
CA ASN A 65 -14.76 -10.68 11.43
C ASN A 65 -13.81 -9.54 11.80
N PHE A 66 -14.15 -8.31 11.40
CA PHE A 66 -13.28 -7.15 11.66
C PHE A 66 -13.71 -6.44 12.96
N ASN A 67 -12.78 -6.38 13.92
CA ASN A 67 -13.00 -5.69 15.20
C ASN A 67 -12.12 -4.44 15.27
N VAL A 68 -12.77 -3.26 15.28
CA VAL A 68 -12.11 -1.94 15.38
C VAL A 68 -11.40 -1.74 16.71
N ASP A 69 -11.92 -2.38 17.78
CA ASP A 69 -11.45 -2.15 19.14
C ASP A 69 -10.15 -2.90 19.46
N LYS A 70 -9.77 -3.87 18.62
CA LYS A 70 -8.49 -4.62 18.73
C LYS A 70 -7.32 -3.90 18.07
N ASN A 71 -7.28 -2.57 18.04
CA ASN A 71 -6.20 -1.75 17.48
C ASN A 71 -5.84 -2.02 16.00
N LYS A 72 -6.72 -2.62 15.22
CA LYS A 72 -6.54 -2.81 13.78
C LYS A 72 -7.17 -1.66 13.01
N SER A 73 -6.37 -0.95 12.24
CA SER A 73 -6.84 0.06 11.31
C SER A 73 -7.59 -0.62 10.16
N LEU A 74 -8.77 -0.08 9.77
CA LEU A 74 -9.50 -0.54 8.59
C LEU A 74 -8.65 -0.39 7.33
N LYS A 75 -7.88 0.69 7.25
CA LYS A 75 -6.88 0.94 6.20
C LYS A 75 -5.93 -0.25 6.02
N SER A 76 -5.27 -0.68 7.11
CA SER A 76 -4.34 -1.82 7.06
C SER A 76 -5.03 -3.13 6.67
N TYR A 77 -6.30 -3.29 7.04
CA TYR A 77 -7.08 -4.47 6.71
C TYR A 77 -7.44 -4.51 5.22
N ILE A 78 -7.95 -3.40 4.67
CA ILE A 78 -8.28 -3.28 3.25
C ILE A 78 -7.02 -3.48 2.38
N TYR A 79 -5.89 -2.88 2.76
CA TYR A 79 -4.63 -3.02 2.01
C TYR A 79 -4.12 -4.46 2.03
N ALA A 80 -4.30 -5.18 3.14
CA ALA A 80 -3.98 -6.60 3.20
C ALA A 80 -4.89 -7.45 2.30
N ILE A 81 -6.20 -7.12 2.23
CA ILE A 81 -7.13 -7.77 1.31
C ILE A 81 -6.70 -7.52 -0.14
N ALA A 82 -6.47 -6.25 -0.53
CA ALA A 82 -6.06 -5.88 -1.88
C ALA A 82 -4.80 -6.64 -2.31
N ARG A 83 -3.77 -6.61 -1.47
CA ARG A 83 -2.52 -7.34 -1.73
C ARG A 83 -2.74 -8.84 -1.91
N ASN A 84 -3.48 -9.47 -0.99
CA ASN A 84 -3.73 -10.91 -1.08
C ASN A 84 -4.53 -11.26 -2.34
N THR A 85 -5.54 -10.46 -2.69
CA THR A 85 -6.33 -10.62 -3.92
C THR A 85 -5.45 -10.56 -5.17
N CYS A 86 -4.55 -9.57 -5.23
CA CYS A 86 -3.60 -9.47 -6.34
C CYS A 86 -2.64 -10.67 -6.42
N PHE A 87 -2.10 -11.13 -5.29
CA PHE A 87 -1.21 -12.30 -5.31
C PHE A 87 -1.94 -13.60 -5.67
N ASP A 88 -3.19 -13.76 -5.25
CA ASP A 88 -4.00 -14.91 -5.65
C ASP A 88 -4.24 -14.89 -7.18
N LYS A 89 -4.48 -13.70 -7.74
CA LYS A 89 -4.65 -13.50 -9.19
C LYS A 89 -3.36 -13.79 -9.96
N LEU A 90 -2.20 -13.33 -9.50
CA LEU A 90 -0.90 -13.65 -10.09
C LEU A 90 -0.61 -15.16 -10.09
N LYS A 91 -0.96 -15.86 -9.01
CA LYS A 91 -0.81 -17.32 -8.95
C LYS A 91 -1.68 -18.04 -9.97
N SER A 92 -2.91 -17.57 -10.17
CA SER A 92 -3.84 -18.17 -11.13
C SER A 92 -3.45 -17.92 -12.59
N SER A 93 -2.80 -16.78 -12.87
CA SER A 93 -2.38 -16.41 -14.22
C SER A 93 -1.06 -17.02 -14.68
N ASN A 94 -0.40 -17.89 -13.88
CA ASN A 94 0.95 -18.42 -14.14
C ASN A 94 1.99 -17.34 -14.50
N CYS A 95 1.75 -16.10 -14.13
CA CYS A 95 2.66 -15.00 -14.39
C CYS A 95 3.80 -15.05 -13.37
N ASN A 96 4.99 -15.51 -13.82
CA ASN A 96 6.24 -15.37 -13.05
C ASN A 96 6.63 -13.89 -13.05
N THR A 97 6.03 -13.13 -12.16
CA THR A 97 6.40 -11.73 -11.98
C THR A 97 7.73 -11.68 -11.23
N SER A 98 8.76 -11.19 -11.91
CA SER A 98 9.96 -10.70 -11.22
C SER A 98 9.51 -9.63 -10.24
N LEU A 99 9.75 -9.84 -8.95
CA LEU A 99 9.32 -8.95 -7.85
C LEU A 99 9.94 -7.54 -7.91
N PHE A 100 10.71 -7.22 -8.95
CA PHE A 100 11.57 -6.05 -9.04
C PHE A 100 11.29 -5.14 -10.24
N ASP A 101 10.38 -5.52 -11.15
CA ASP A 101 9.91 -4.65 -12.23
C ASP A 101 8.79 -3.72 -11.71
N VAL A 102 9.15 -2.82 -10.81
CA VAL A 102 8.28 -1.70 -10.42
C VAL A 102 8.42 -0.67 -11.52
N ASP A 103 7.37 -0.47 -12.31
CA ASP A 103 7.34 0.63 -13.27
C ASP A 103 7.47 1.94 -12.51
N GLU A 104 8.49 2.69 -12.89
CA GLU A 104 8.91 3.93 -12.23
C GLU A 104 7.84 5.03 -12.28
N ASN A 105 6.76 4.83 -13.04
CA ASN A 105 5.72 5.83 -13.24
C ASN A 105 4.60 5.79 -12.19
N ASP A 106 4.52 4.80 -11.32
CA ASP A 106 3.38 4.63 -10.42
C ASP A 106 3.75 4.56 -8.93
N LEU A 107 4.57 5.53 -8.50
CA LEU A 107 4.80 5.80 -7.08
C LEU A 107 3.56 6.46 -6.48
N GLY A 108 2.50 5.68 -6.25
CA GLY A 108 1.28 6.12 -5.57
C GLY A 108 1.51 6.35 -4.08
N ILE A 109 2.40 7.27 -3.75
CA ILE A 109 2.45 7.84 -2.41
C ILE A 109 1.43 8.96 -2.41
N ASP A 110 0.30 8.67 -1.80
CA ASP A 110 -0.73 9.67 -1.51
C ASP A 110 -0.19 10.61 -0.42
N VAL A 111 0.63 11.55 -0.85
CA VAL A 111 0.92 12.75 -0.07
C VAL A 111 -0.24 13.68 -0.37
N ASN A 112 -1.07 13.93 0.63
CA ASN A 112 -2.20 14.84 0.57
C ASN A 112 -1.68 16.26 0.26
N MET A 113 -1.50 16.60 -1.02
CA MET A 113 -1.01 17.89 -1.47
C MET A 113 -1.92 18.42 -2.55
N GLU A 114 -2.38 19.64 -2.36
CA GLU A 114 -3.33 20.35 -3.22
C GLU A 114 -2.74 20.76 -4.58
N ASP A 115 -1.43 20.64 -4.80
CA ASP A 115 -0.74 21.08 -6.00
C ASP A 115 -0.07 19.92 -6.77
N GLU A 116 -0.40 19.81 -8.04
CA GLU A 116 0.10 18.79 -8.97
C GLU A 116 1.62 18.88 -9.18
N TYR A 117 2.17 20.09 -9.14
CA TYR A 117 3.62 20.33 -9.26
C TYR A 117 4.38 19.77 -8.05
N SER A 118 3.86 19.98 -6.85
CA SER A 118 4.42 19.45 -5.62
C SER A 118 4.39 17.91 -5.58
N LYS A 119 3.34 17.29 -6.11
CA LYS A 119 3.24 15.82 -6.26
C LYS A 119 4.34 15.28 -7.16
N LEU A 120 4.56 15.89 -8.31
CA LEU A 120 5.63 15.50 -9.26
C LEU A 120 7.02 15.68 -8.66
N HIS A 121 7.25 16.79 -7.95
CA HIS A 121 8.52 17.06 -7.29
C HIS A 121 8.84 16.02 -6.21
N ASN A 122 7.87 15.72 -5.37
CA ASN A 122 8.00 14.72 -4.31
C ASN A 122 8.23 13.32 -4.87
N LYS A 123 7.52 12.97 -5.94
CA LYS A 123 7.70 11.71 -6.66
C LYS A 123 9.14 11.55 -7.16
N LYS A 124 9.70 12.61 -7.74
CA LYS A 124 11.11 12.63 -8.20
C LYS A 124 12.10 12.43 -7.05
N ILE A 125 11.91 13.11 -5.91
CA ILE A 125 12.77 12.94 -4.73
C ILE A 125 12.72 11.52 -4.21
N ILE A 126 11.52 10.95 -4.07
CA ILE A 126 11.34 9.58 -3.59
C ILE A 126 12.04 8.60 -4.53
N LYS A 127 11.82 8.71 -5.84
CA LYS A 127 12.46 7.88 -6.85
C LYS A 127 13.98 7.95 -6.74
N THR A 128 14.56 9.15 -6.82
CA THR A 128 16.01 9.35 -6.75
C THR A 128 16.58 8.78 -5.44
N THR A 129 15.88 8.95 -4.33
CA THR A 129 16.33 8.40 -3.04
C THR A 129 16.32 6.87 -3.02
N LEU A 130 15.27 6.25 -3.59
CA LEU A 130 15.17 4.79 -3.69
C LEU A 130 16.22 4.20 -4.64
N ASP A 131 16.52 4.89 -5.75
CA ASP A 131 17.57 4.48 -6.68
C ASP A 131 18.97 4.53 -6.05
N ASN A 132 19.17 5.41 -5.07
CA ASN A 132 20.41 5.52 -4.30
C ASN A 132 20.49 4.51 -3.11
N PHE A 133 19.47 3.71 -2.90
CA PHE A 133 19.57 2.64 -1.91
C PHE A 133 20.33 1.45 -2.50
N LYS A 134 21.26 0.91 -1.72
CA LYS A 134 21.95 -0.34 -2.07
C LYS A 134 21.08 -1.55 -1.71
N GLU A 135 21.28 -2.66 -2.42
CA GLU A 135 20.67 -3.91 -2.02
C GLU A 135 21.32 -4.42 -0.69
N PRO A 136 20.56 -5.03 0.21
CA PRO A 136 19.13 -5.38 0.11
C PRO A 136 18.17 -4.27 0.59
N ASP A 137 18.66 -3.08 0.98
CA ASP A 137 17.86 -2.01 1.58
C ASP A 137 16.74 -1.55 0.64
N ARG A 138 17.03 -1.42 -0.67
CA ARG A 138 16.06 -1.06 -1.72
C ARG A 138 14.93 -2.09 -1.79
N SER A 139 15.29 -3.36 -1.94
CA SER A 139 14.32 -4.47 -2.01
C SER A 139 13.44 -4.55 -0.77
N ILE A 140 14.02 -4.42 0.42
CA ILE A 140 13.29 -4.43 1.69
C ILE A 140 12.30 -3.28 1.76
N PHE A 141 12.71 -2.07 1.35
CA PHE A 141 11.85 -0.90 1.35
C PHE A 141 10.67 -1.07 0.40
N ILE A 142 10.94 -1.50 -0.85
CA ILE A 142 9.92 -1.75 -1.86
C ILE A 142 8.93 -2.83 -1.37
N LEU A 143 9.41 -3.98 -0.93
CA LEU A 143 8.55 -5.04 -0.42
C LEU A 143 7.65 -4.56 0.73
N ARG A 144 8.18 -3.72 1.62
CA ARG A 144 7.42 -3.23 2.78
C ARG A 144 6.39 -2.18 2.43
N TYR A 145 6.74 -1.16 1.65
CA TYR A 145 5.93 0.04 1.46
C TYR A 145 5.11 0.04 0.17
N PHE A 146 5.56 -0.69 -0.85
CA PHE A 146 4.82 -0.82 -2.11
C PHE A 146 4.02 -2.12 -2.18
N TYR A 147 4.61 -3.22 -1.76
CA TYR A 147 3.93 -4.52 -1.72
C TYR A 147 3.28 -4.84 -0.38
N PHE A 148 3.43 -3.98 0.62
CA PHE A 148 2.86 -4.12 1.96
C PHE A 148 3.17 -5.47 2.64
N GLU A 149 4.32 -6.06 2.31
CA GLU A 149 4.73 -7.33 2.88
C GLU A 149 5.00 -7.23 4.39
N LYS A 150 4.73 -8.31 5.11
CA LYS A 150 5.07 -8.41 6.54
C LYS A 150 6.57 -8.57 6.71
N VAL A 151 7.14 -7.95 7.76
CA VAL A 151 8.57 -8.07 8.09
C VAL A 151 9.04 -9.52 8.10
N LYS A 152 8.28 -10.41 8.73
CA LYS A 152 8.57 -11.86 8.76
C LYS A 152 8.68 -12.48 7.37
N VAL A 153 7.81 -12.08 6.44
CA VAL A 153 7.83 -12.59 5.05
C VAL A 153 9.03 -12.05 4.30
N ILE A 154 9.34 -10.75 4.46
CA ILE A 154 10.53 -10.12 3.87
C ILE A 154 11.80 -10.80 4.38
N ALA A 155 11.89 -11.02 5.68
CA ALA A 155 13.00 -11.70 6.31
C ALA A 155 13.23 -13.10 5.73
N SER A 156 12.14 -13.88 5.60
CA SER A 156 12.19 -15.23 4.99
C SER A 156 12.61 -15.18 3.51
N LYS A 157 12.04 -14.26 2.70
CA LYS A 157 12.34 -14.13 1.27
C LYS A 157 13.79 -13.75 1.00
N LEU A 158 14.38 -12.91 1.85
CA LEU A 158 15.73 -12.39 1.66
C LEU A 158 16.77 -13.10 2.53
N ASN A 159 16.38 -14.15 3.22
CA ASN A 159 17.25 -14.92 4.14
C ASN A 159 17.94 -14.02 5.19
N LEU A 160 17.16 -13.14 5.82
CA LEU A 160 17.59 -12.19 6.85
C LEU A 160 16.80 -12.43 8.15
N SER A 161 17.32 -11.92 9.28
CA SER A 161 16.55 -11.88 10.52
C SER A 161 15.51 -10.75 10.47
N GLU A 162 14.36 -10.92 11.13
CA GLU A 162 13.32 -9.89 11.26
C GLU A 162 13.90 -8.59 11.81
N LYS A 163 14.73 -8.68 12.86
CA LYS A 163 15.41 -7.52 13.46
C LYS A 163 16.31 -6.78 12.47
N LYS A 164 17.00 -7.50 11.56
CA LYS A 164 17.81 -6.86 10.51
C LYS A 164 16.94 -6.12 9.52
N VAL A 165 15.80 -6.69 9.11
CA VAL A 165 14.83 -6.05 8.23
C VAL A 165 14.26 -4.79 8.88
N GLU A 166 13.85 -4.85 10.16
CA GLU A 166 13.35 -3.69 10.89
C GLU A 166 14.37 -2.55 10.97
N ASN A 167 15.62 -2.88 11.28
CA ASN A 167 16.71 -1.89 11.34
C ASN A 167 16.96 -1.22 9.99
N ILE A 168 16.90 -2.00 8.90
CA ILE A 168 17.04 -1.48 7.55
C ILE A 168 15.87 -0.54 7.21
N LEU A 169 14.64 -0.96 7.49
CA LEU A 169 13.45 -0.13 7.27
C LEU A 169 13.52 1.20 8.04
N TYR A 170 13.96 1.14 9.30
CA TYR A 170 14.13 2.35 10.11
C TYR A 170 15.12 3.32 9.47
N ARG A 171 16.32 2.86 9.11
CA ARG A 171 17.36 3.70 8.46
C ARG A 171 16.90 4.24 7.11
N SER A 172 16.28 3.40 6.29
CA SER A 172 15.77 3.78 4.97
C SER A 172 14.69 4.85 5.08
N LYS A 173 13.77 4.71 6.04
CA LYS A 173 12.73 5.71 6.32
C LYS A 173 13.33 7.03 6.77
N THR A 174 14.33 7.00 7.66
CA THR A 174 15.01 8.21 8.14
C THR A 174 15.70 8.93 6.99
N LYS A 175 16.45 8.19 6.14
CA LYS A 175 17.11 8.76 4.97
C LYS A 175 16.12 9.39 3.98
N LEU A 176 15.01 8.69 3.69
CA LEU A 176 13.98 9.24 2.81
C LEU A 176 13.37 10.53 3.39
N LYS A 177 13.09 10.56 4.70
CA LYS A 177 12.58 11.74 5.37
C LYS A 177 13.55 12.93 5.27
N GLU A 178 14.84 12.70 5.46
CA GLU A 178 15.87 13.74 5.32
C GLU A 178 15.92 14.32 3.91
N GLU A 179 15.85 13.46 2.88
CA GLU A 179 15.85 13.91 1.48
C GLU A 179 14.56 14.69 1.12
N LEU A 180 13.41 14.27 1.64
CA LEU A 180 12.15 15.00 1.47
C LEU A 180 12.20 16.39 2.12
N ILE A 181 12.75 16.49 3.34
CA ILE A 181 12.92 17.79 4.03
C ILE A 181 13.89 18.69 3.25
N LYS A 182 15.01 18.17 2.75
CA LYS A 182 15.93 18.91 1.88
C LYS A 182 15.26 19.40 0.59
N GLY A 183 14.32 18.65 0.07
CA GLY A 183 13.49 19.01 -1.08
C GLY A 183 12.38 20.02 -0.78
N GLY A 184 12.31 20.54 0.45
CA GLY A 184 11.37 21.61 0.84
C GLY A 184 10.03 21.10 1.38
N ILE A 185 9.90 19.79 1.68
CA ILE A 185 8.66 19.26 2.26
C ILE A 185 8.64 19.52 3.76
N ILE A 186 7.64 20.25 4.21
CA ILE A 186 7.41 20.50 5.64
C ILE A 186 6.58 19.33 6.20
N TYR A 187 7.15 18.57 7.13
CA TYR A 187 6.42 17.58 7.92
C TYR A 187 5.86 18.25 9.18
N GLU A 188 4.55 18.36 9.27
CA GLU A 188 3.92 18.59 10.56
C GLU A 188 4.14 17.35 11.43
N LYS A 189 4.72 17.55 12.61
CA LYS A 189 4.81 16.49 13.61
C LYS A 189 3.44 16.33 14.26
N ASP A 190 2.80 15.19 14.05
CA ASP A 190 1.74 14.70 14.94
C ASP A 190 2.32 14.35 16.33
#